data_cc177383c29115bcd01432f0eeb69c3d
#
_entry.id   cc177383c29115bcd01432f0eeb69c3d
#
_cell.length_a   1.000
_cell.length_b   1.000
_cell.length_c   1.000
_cell.angle_alpha   90.00
_cell.angle_beta   90.00
_cell.angle_gamma   90.00
#
_symmetry.space_group_name_H-M   'P 1'
#
loop_
_entity.id
_entity.type
_entity.pdbx_description
1 polymer ?
#
loop_
_entity_poly.entity_id
_entity_poly.type
_entity_poly.pdbx_seq_one_letter_code
_entity_poly.pdbx_strand_id
1 'polypeptide(L)'
;AVIHAPAKLNLYFELLARREDGYHDVETLMAPVSLYDTLMFSPKPSGVIDLSIRFSSRVGRWSQQTINTGPENLVVQALTLLKQESESDLGGKVVLEKRIPAGAGLGGGSSDAAAALRLANHGWGLGWSTQQLRELAASLGSDVPFFLGSGPKIGRGRGDQCGFRQPAADRA
;
A
#
# COMPACT_ATOMS: atom_id res chain seq x y z
N ALA A 1 -13.40 -10.93 -3.85
CA ALA A 1 -12.15 -10.85 -4.64
C ALA A 1 -10.94 -11.07 -3.74
N VAL A 2 -9.81 -11.50 -4.31
CA VAL A 2 -8.56 -11.80 -3.60
C VAL A 2 -7.40 -11.11 -4.32
N ILE A 3 -6.44 -10.60 -3.56
CA ILE A 3 -5.20 -10.02 -4.09
C ILE A 3 -4.00 -10.39 -3.21
N HIS A 4 -2.83 -10.57 -3.82
CA HIS A 4 -1.57 -10.74 -3.12
C HIS A 4 -0.82 -9.40 -3.08
N ALA A 5 -0.53 -8.92 -1.86
CA ALA A 5 0.14 -7.66 -1.58
C ALA A 5 1.64 -7.92 -1.33
N PRO A 6 2.54 -7.56 -2.27
CA PRO A 6 3.96 -7.86 -2.14
C PRO A 6 4.66 -7.00 -1.10
N ALA A 7 5.71 -7.51 -0.48
CA ALA A 7 6.69 -6.68 0.21
C ALA A 7 7.56 -5.92 -0.81
N LYS A 8 8.33 -4.93 -0.34
CA LYS A 8 9.34 -4.22 -1.14
C LYS A 8 10.70 -4.26 -0.47
N LEU A 9 11.73 -4.07 -1.27
CA LEU A 9 13.07 -3.71 -0.81
C LEU A 9 13.50 -2.39 -1.43
N ASN A 10 14.24 -1.59 -0.66
CA ASN A 10 15.02 -0.49 -1.22
C ASN A 10 16.38 -1.06 -1.63
N LEU A 11 16.58 -1.26 -2.93
CA LEU A 11 17.83 -1.78 -3.48
C LEU A 11 18.91 -0.71 -3.52
N TYR A 12 18.51 0.55 -3.52
CA TYR A 12 19.35 1.73 -3.44
C TYR A 12 18.61 2.77 -2.61
N PHE A 13 19.36 3.52 -1.79
CA PHE A 13 18.82 4.62 -1.00
C PHE A 13 19.92 5.65 -0.79
N GLU A 14 19.69 6.88 -1.21
CA GLU A 14 20.58 8.01 -1.04
C GLU A 14 19.83 9.18 -0.43
N LEU A 15 20.41 9.77 0.60
CA LEU A 15 20.00 11.06 1.13
C LEU A 15 20.67 12.15 0.31
N LEU A 16 19.86 13.00 -0.30
CA LEU A 16 20.31 14.14 -1.09
C LEU A 16 20.34 15.41 -0.23
N ALA A 17 19.88 16.54 -0.78
CA ALA A 17 19.86 17.81 -0.09
C ALA A 17 18.86 17.86 1.05
N ARG A 18 19.19 18.61 2.12
CA ARG A 18 18.22 18.99 3.14
C ARG A 18 17.27 20.04 2.57
N ARG A 19 15.98 19.85 2.75
CA ARG A 19 14.92 20.75 2.31
C ARG A 19 14.67 21.85 3.34
N GLU A 20 14.06 22.93 2.91
CA GLU A 20 13.64 24.04 3.80
C GLU A 20 12.58 23.59 4.83
N ASP A 21 11.77 22.58 4.51
CA ASP A 21 10.75 22.00 5.39
C ASP A 21 11.32 21.06 6.47
N GLY A 22 12.67 20.96 6.57
CA GLY A 22 13.39 20.15 7.54
C GLY A 22 13.57 18.69 7.16
N TYR A 23 12.91 18.23 6.09
CA TYR A 23 13.08 16.89 5.52
C TYR A 23 14.30 16.82 4.61
N HIS A 24 14.61 15.63 4.12
CA HIS A 24 15.67 15.42 3.12
C HIS A 24 15.05 14.95 1.82
N ASP A 25 15.58 15.43 0.71
CA ASP A 25 15.34 14.80 -0.57
C ASP A 25 16.06 13.45 -0.58
N VAL A 26 15.36 12.43 -1.05
CA VAL A 26 15.90 11.08 -1.18
C VAL A 26 15.79 10.60 -2.61
N GLU A 27 16.72 9.76 -3.01
CA GLU A 27 16.58 8.94 -4.21
C GLU A 27 16.63 7.47 -3.77
N THR A 28 15.67 6.69 -4.20
CA THR A 28 15.58 5.26 -3.85
C THR A 28 15.15 4.43 -5.03
N LEU A 29 15.75 3.24 -5.18
CA LEU A 29 15.28 2.21 -6.10
C LEU A 29 14.51 1.18 -5.28
N MET A 30 13.20 1.17 -5.43
CA MET A 30 12.32 0.21 -4.77
C MET A 30 11.97 -0.93 -5.72
N ALA A 31 12.00 -2.16 -5.23
CA ALA A 31 11.59 -3.35 -5.99
C ALA A 31 10.61 -4.19 -5.16
N PRO A 32 9.50 -4.67 -5.76
CA PRO A 32 8.64 -5.65 -5.10
C PRO A 32 9.37 -6.99 -5.03
N VAL A 33 9.11 -7.74 -3.95
CA VAL A 33 9.68 -9.07 -3.72
C VAL A 33 8.60 -10.12 -3.51
N SER A 34 8.93 -11.39 -3.71
CA SER A 34 8.00 -12.53 -3.65
C SER A 34 7.66 -12.98 -2.22
N LEU A 35 7.50 -12.03 -1.32
CA LEU A 35 6.90 -12.20 0.00
C LEU A 35 5.59 -11.42 0.02
N TYR A 36 4.47 -12.09 0.25
CA TYR A 36 3.15 -11.50 0.08
C TYR A 36 2.30 -11.65 1.33
N ASP A 37 1.55 -10.61 1.66
CA ASP A 37 0.31 -10.72 2.40
C ASP A 37 -0.83 -11.07 1.43
N THR A 38 -1.95 -11.54 1.94
CA THR A 38 -3.11 -11.86 1.11
C THR A 38 -4.33 -11.14 1.67
N LEU A 39 -5.02 -10.37 0.83
CA LEU A 39 -6.27 -9.72 1.18
C LEU A 39 -7.43 -10.37 0.44
N MET A 40 -8.48 -10.65 1.17
CA MET A 40 -9.78 -11.07 0.65
C MET A 40 -10.80 -9.97 0.98
N PHE A 41 -11.57 -9.54 -0.01
CA PHE A 41 -12.56 -8.49 0.13
C PHE A 41 -13.93 -8.95 -0.34
N SER A 42 -14.95 -8.68 0.47
CA SER A 42 -16.36 -8.91 0.14
C SER A 42 -17.13 -7.61 0.42
N PRO A 43 -17.70 -6.95 -0.62
CA PRO A 43 -18.49 -5.74 -0.43
C PRO A 43 -19.74 -6.02 0.39
N LYS A 44 -20.19 -5.04 1.17
CA LYS A 44 -21.39 -5.10 1.99
C LYS A 44 -22.21 -3.81 1.80
N PRO A 45 -23.54 -3.90 1.72
CA PRO A 45 -24.40 -2.71 1.62
C PRO A 45 -24.49 -1.92 2.93
N SER A 46 -24.00 -2.46 4.06
CA SER A 46 -24.13 -1.85 5.39
C SER A 46 -23.27 -0.61 5.63
N GLY A 47 -22.43 -0.21 4.68
CA GLY A 47 -21.50 0.91 4.85
C GLY A 47 -20.36 0.69 5.86
N VAL A 48 -20.38 -0.41 6.60
CA VAL A 48 -19.39 -0.74 7.64
C VAL A 48 -18.18 -1.42 7.03
N ILE A 49 -16.99 -0.96 7.42
CA ILE A 49 -15.70 -1.60 7.10
C ILE A 49 -15.32 -2.50 8.28
N ASP A 50 -15.21 -3.80 8.01
CA ASP A 50 -14.90 -4.83 8.99
C ASP A 50 -13.58 -5.52 8.60
N LEU A 51 -12.52 -5.30 9.37
CA LEU A 51 -11.20 -5.88 9.14
C LEU A 51 -10.92 -6.98 10.16
N SER A 52 -10.58 -8.16 9.67
CA SER A 52 -10.04 -9.25 10.46
C SER A 52 -8.64 -9.64 9.98
N ILE A 53 -7.73 -9.93 10.91
CA ILE A 53 -6.33 -10.27 10.62
C ILE A 53 -6.04 -11.68 11.08
N ARG A 54 -5.41 -12.46 10.22
CA ARG A 54 -4.84 -13.76 10.50
C ARG A 54 -3.32 -13.68 10.32
N PHE A 55 -2.58 -14.24 11.26
CA PHE A 55 -1.13 -14.24 11.19
C PHE A 55 -0.61 -15.62 10.82
N SER A 56 0.30 -15.67 9.84
CA SER A 56 1.08 -16.87 9.57
C SER A 56 1.96 -17.19 10.77
N SER A 57 2.23 -18.47 11.02
CA SER A 57 3.14 -18.94 12.07
C SER A 57 4.57 -18.39 11.94
N ARG A 58 4.94 -17.86 10.77
CA ARG A 58 6.23 -17.23 10.51
C ARG A 58 6.30 -15.77 10.98
N VAL A 59 5.17 -15.16 11.30
CA VAL A 59 5.11 -13.77 11.80
C VAL A 59 5.36 -13.79 13.29
N GLY A 60 6.40 -13.11 13.72
CA GLY A 60 6.80 -13.05 15.14
C GLY A 60 5.72 -12.41 16.03
N ARG A 61 5.71 -12.79 17.32
CA ARG A 61 4.73 -12.29 18.31
C ARG A 61 4.68 -10.77 18.39
N TRP A 62 5.82 -10.09 18.26
CA TRP A 62 5.86 -8.62 18.27
C TRP A 62 5.00 -8.01 17.17
N SER A 63 5.13 -8.47 15.94
CA SER A 63 4.29 -8.00 14.82
C SER A 63 2.80 -8.26 15.06
N GLN A 64 2.47 -9.39 15.71
CA GLN A 64 1.07 -9.72 16.03
C GLN A 64 0.46 -8.77 17.06
N GLN A 65 1.27 -8.27 18.00
CA GLN A 65 0.83 -7.33 19.04
C GLN A 65 0.73 -5.89 18.55
N THR A 66 1.51 -5.55 17.51
CA THR A 66 1.61 -4.16 17.01
C THR A 66 0.52 -3.82 15.99
N ILE A 67 -0.01 -4.81 15.26
CA ILE A 67 -1.00 -4.58 14.20
C ILE A 67 -2.41 -4.69 14.79
N ASN A 68 -3.15 -3.58 14.79
CA ASN A 68 -4.55 -3.53 15.20
C ASN A 68 -5.51 -3.62 13.99
N THR A 69 -6.80 -3.79 14.26
CA THR A 69 -7.88 -3.84 13.26
C THR A 69 -8.75 -2.57 13.26
N GLY A 70 -8.38 -1.61 14.07
CA GLY A 70 -9.12 -0.36 14.27
C GLY A 70 -8.85 0.71 13.22
N PRO A 71 -9.36 1.94 13.45
CA PRO A 71 -9.26 3.06 12.51
C PRO A 71 -7.83 3.48 12.15
N GLU A 72 -6.86 3.14 12.99
CA GLU A 72 -5.43 3.45 12.76
C GLU A 72 -4.77 2.49 11.76
N ASN A 73 -5.44 1.39 11.41
CA ASN A 73 -4.91 0.45 10.42
C ASN A 73 -5.00 1.05 9.01
N LEU A 74 -3.90 1.03 8.25
CA LEU A 74 -3.85 1.61 6.90
C LEU A 74 -4.87 1.01 5.93
N VAL A 75 -5.25 -0.25 6.10
CA VAL A 75 -6.32 -0.88 5.29
C VAL A 75 -7.66 -0.21 5.59
N VAL A 76 -7.98 0.04 6.86
CA VAL A 76 -9.21 0.71 7.27
C VAL A 76 -9.21 2.17 6.79
N GLN A 77 -8.08 2.87 6.97
CA GLN A 77 -7.92 4.24 6.48
C GLN A 77 -8.11 4.34 4.96
N ALA A 78 -7.48 3.44 4.21
CA ALA A 78 -7.59 3.39 2.74
C ALA A 78 -9.04 3.20 2.27
N LEU A 79 -9.76 2.27 2.88
CA LEU A 79 -11.15 2.01 2.54
C LEU A 79 -12.07 3.15 2.97
N THR A 80 -11.83 3.74 4.13
CA THR A 80 -12.60 4.90 4.63
C THR A 80 -12.42 6.10 3.71
N LEU A 81 -11.17 6.38 3.32
CA LEU A 81 -10.84 7.48 2.44
C LEU A 81 -11.45 7.28 1.05
N LEU A 82 -11.30 6.08 0.45
CA LEU A 82 -11.89 5.76 -0.85
C LEU A 82 -13.42 5.90 -0.81
N LYS A 83 -14.06 5.46 0.28
CA LYS A 83 -15.49 5.60 0.49
C LYS A 83 -15.93 7.07 0.52
N GLN A 84 -15.20 7.92 1.25
CA GLN A 84 -15.47 9.35 1.35
C GLN A 84 -15.33 10.04 0.00
N GLU A 85 -14.23 9.84 -0.70
CA GLU A 85 -13.93 10.49 -1.98
C GLU A 85 -14.82 9.99 -3.14
N SER A 86 -15.35 8.78 -3.05
CA SER A 86 -16.28 8.21 -4.05
C SER A 86 -17.74 8.40 -3.69
N GLU A 87 -18.05 9.04 -2.55
CA GLU A 87 -19.41 9.20 -2.02
C GLU A 87 -20.18 7.86 -1.94
N SER A 88 -19.46 6.76 -1.71
CA SER A 88 -20.05 5.43 -1.69
C SER A 88 -20.67 5.10 -0.33
N ASP A 89 -21.89 4.58 -0.32
CA ASP A 89 -22.55 4.07 0.88
C ASP A 89 -22.14 2.64 1.23
N LEU A 90 -21.37 1.98 0.36
CA LEU A 90 -20.95 0.60 0.54
C LEU A 90 -19.87 0.47 1.60
N GLY A 91 -19.88 -0.65 2.29
CA GLY A 91 -18.82 -1.11 3.16
C GLY A 91 -18.19 -2.40 2.65
N GLY A 92 -17.49 -3.10 3.53
CA GLY A 92 -16.87 -4.35 3.14
C GLY A 92 -16.28 -5.11 4.30
N LYS A 93 -16.23 -6.43 4.14
CA LYS A 93 -15.45 -7.31 5.00
C LYS A 93 -14.11 -7.59 4.35
N VAL A 94 -13.05 -7.30 5.09
CA VAL A 94 -11.66 -7.60 4.71
C VAL A 94 -11.11 -8.69 5.62
N VAL A 95 -10.53 -9.71 5.02
CA VAL A 95 -9.71 -10.69 5.74
C VAL A 95 -8.28 -10.53 5.23
N LEU A 96 -7.38 -10.14 6.13
CA LEU A 96 -5.96 -9.92 5.84
C LEU A 96 -5.14 -11.06 6.45
N GLU A 97 -4.46 -11.82 5.60
CA GLU A 97 -3.49 -12.83 6.04
C GLU A 97 -2.09 -12.26 6.01
N LYS A 98 -1.51 -12.01 7.19
CA LYS A 98 -0.19 -11.41 7.36
C LYS A 98 0.93 -12.44 7.31
N ARG A 99 1.90 -12.19 6.46
CA ARG A 99 3.17 -12.92 6.32
C ARG A 99 4.37 -11.97 6.36
N ILE A 100 4.16 -10.71 5.96
CA ILE A 100 5.18 -9.66 5.98
C ILE A 100 5.29 -9.13 7.41
N PRO A 101 6.47 -9.18 8.05
CA PRO A 101 6.65 -8.64 9.39
C PRO A 101 6.39 -7.14 9.46
N ALA A 102 5.70 -6.69 10.52
CA ALA A 102 5.50 -5.27 10.78
C ALA A 102 6.80 -4.60 11.26
N GLY A 103 6.99 -3.34 10.89
CA GLY A 103 8.15 -2.54 11.33
C GLY A 103 9.50 -2.95 10.75
N ALA A 104 9.52 -3.87 9.77
CA ALA A 104 10.75 -4.38 9.17
C ALA A 104 11.25 -3.57 7.94
N GLY A 105 10.64 -2.42 7.64
CA GLY A 105 11.00 -1.62 6.46
C GLY A 105 10.54 -2.20 5.12
N LEU A 106 9.76 -3.29 5.15
CA LEU A 106 9.32 -4.04 3.96
C LEU A 106 8.05 -3.49 3.30
N GLY A 107 7.47 -2.42 3.82
CA GLY A 107 6.30 -1.75 3.25
C GLY A 107 4.99 -2.56 3.33
N GLY A 108 4.89 -3.57 4.21
CA GLY A 108 3.75 -4.47 4.28
C GLY A 108 2.41 -3.76 4.47
N GLY A 109 2.32 -2.83 5.44
CA GLY A 109 1.09 -2.06 5.68
C GLY A 109 0.69 -1.18 4.49
N SER A 110 1.65 -0.55 3.82
CA SER A 110 1.42 0.26 2.61
C SER A 110 0.95 -0.60 1.43
N SER A 111 1.51 -1.80 1.29
CA SER A 111 1.10 -2.78 0.29
C SER A 111 -0.34 -3.27 0.53
N ASP A 112 -0.68 -3.55 1.80
CA ASP A 112 -2.03 -3.95 2.20
C ASP A 112 -3.05 -2.84 1.89
N ALA A 113 -2.72 -1.58 2.20
CA ALA A 113 -3.57 -0.43 1.89
C ALA A 113 -3.80 -0.27 0.38
N ALA A 114 -2.74 -0.36 -0.43
CA ALA A 114 -2.85 -0.31 -1.89
C ALA A 114 -3.71 -1.46 -2.45
N ALA A 115 -3.54 -2.66 -1.90
CA ALA A 115 -4.35 -3.82 -2.25
C ALA A 115 -5.82 -3.61 -1.89
N ALA A 116 -6.10 -3.04 -0.71
CA ALA A 116 -7.45 -2.71 -0.27
C ALA A 116 -8.13 -1.70 -1.20
N LEU A 117 -7.43 -0.63 -1.61
CA LEU A 117 -7.93 0.34 -2.59
C LEU A 117 -8.36 -0.33 -3.91
N ARG A 118 -7.51 -1.22 -4.45
CA ARG A 118 -7.84 -1.96 -5.68
C ARG A 118 -9.05 -2.87 -5.52
N LEU A 119 -9.08 -3.62 -4.41
CA LEU A 119 -10.18 -4.54 -4.14
C LEU A 119 -11.52 -3.83 -3.96
N ALA A 120 -11.52 -2.71 -3.23
CA ALA A 120 -12.72 -1.92 -3.02
C ALA A 120 -13.16 -1.18 -4.28
N ASN A 121 -12.24 -0.59 -5.03
CA ASN A 121 -12.55 0.01 -6.32
C ASN A 121 -13.29 -0.96 -7.26
N HIS A 122 -12.79 -2.19 -7.34
CA HIS A 122 -13.45 -3.24 -8.12
C HIS A 122 -14.75 -3.72 -7.46
N GLY A 123 -14.73 -4.00 -6.15
CA GLY A 123 -15.87 -4.59 -5.44
C GLY A 123 -17.06 -3.63 -5.29
N TRP A 124 -16.81 -2.33 -5.21
CA TRP A 124 -17.83 -1.28 -5.18
C TRP A 124 -18.24 -0.79 -6.58
N GLY A 125 -17.55 -1.26 -7.64
CA GLY A 125 -17.86 -0.87 -9.01
C GLY A 125 -17.55 0.58 -9.36
N LEU A 126 -16.56 1.21 -8.67
CA LEU A 126 -16.29 2.64 -8.83
C LEU A 126 -15.65 2.99 -10.19
N GLY A 127 -14.90 2.07 -10.78
CA GLY A 127 -14.25 2.28 -12.08
C GLY A 127 -13.09 3.28 -12.07
N TRP A 128 -12.54 3.61 -10.89
CA TRP A 128 -11.42 4.55 -10.79
C TRP A 128 -10.18 4.00 -11.47
N SER A 129 -9.51 4.87 -12.22
CA SER A 129 -8.21 4.57 -12.84
C SER A 129 -7.10 4.36 -11.80
N THR A 130 -6.04 3.68 -12.19
CA THR A 130 -4.86 3.53 -11.34
C THR A 130 -4.25 4.89 -10.93
N GLN A 131 -4.38 5.91 -11.79
CA GLN A 131 -3.87 7.25 -11.47
C GLN A 131 -4.69 7.91 -10.35
N GLN A 132 -6.01 7.86 -10.41
CA GLN A 132 -6.88 8.37 -9.33
C GLN A 132 -6.61 7.65 -8.00
N LEU A 133 -6.45 6.33 -8.03
CA LEU A 133 -6.08 5.57 -6.84
C LEU A 133 -4.71 5.96 -6.28
N ARG A 134 -3.73 6.31 -7.13
CA ARG A 134 -2.40 6.78 -6.69
C ARG A 134 -2.47 8.15 -6.02
N GLU A 135 -3.25 9.06 -6.57
CA GLU A 135 -3.45 10.39 -5.99
C GLU A 135 -4.06 10.27 -4.60
N LEU A 136 -5.08 9.44 -4.45
CA LEU A 136 -5.67 9.11 -3.16
C LEU A 136 -4.64 8.46 -2.20
N ALA A 137 -3.88 7.50 -2.69
CA ALA A 137 -2.92 6.73 -1.91
C ALA A 137 -1.77 7.58 -1.35
N ALA A 138 -1.41 8.69 -2.02
CA ALA A 138 -0.36 9.58 -1.57
C ALA A 138 -0.64 10.23 -0.21
N SER A 139 -1.91 10.43 0.14
CA SER A 139 -2.32 10.94 1.46
C SER A 139 -2.21 9.91 2.59
N LEU A 140 -2.16 8.61 2.25
CA LEU A 140 -2.05 7.51 3.23
C LEU A 140 -0.61 7.23 3.65
N GLY A 141 0.35 7.54 2.79
CA GLY A 141 1.77 7.35 3.06
C GLY A 141 2.60 7.27 1.77
N SER A 142 3.88 7.64 1.87
CA SER A 142 4.80 7.76 0.74
C SER A 142 4.99 6.46 -0.07
N ASP A 143 4.92 5.31 0.59
CA ASP A 143 5.12 4.01 -0.05
C ASP A 143 3.84 3.44 -0.70
N VAL A 144 2.64 3.93 -0.34
CA VAL A 144 1.37 3.34 -0.83
C VAL A 144 1.22 3.46 -2.35
N PRO A 145 1.53 4.61 -3.00
CA PRO A 145 1.45 4.76 -4.45
C PRO A 145 2.37 3.81 -5.22
N PHE A 146 3.52 3.42 -4.62
CA PHE A 146 4.43 2.46 -5.22
C PHE A 146 3.74 1.13 -5.55
N PHE A 147 2.95 0.61 -4.60
CA PHE A 147 2.27 -0.69 -4.73
C PHE A 147 1.07 -0.68 -5.69
N LEU A 148 0.60 0.48 -6.10
CA LEU A 148 -0.42 0.61 -7.16
C LEU A 148 0.14 0.49 -8.58
N GLY A 149 1.44 0.38 -8.74
CA GLY A 149 2.08 0.11 -10.01
C GLY A 149 2.65 -1.30 -10.10
N SER A 150 3.42 -1.54 -11.14
CA SER A 150 4.12 -2.81 -11.39
C SER A 150 5.64 -2.59 -11.48
N GLY A 151 6.41 -3.59 -11.04
CA GLY A 151 7.86 -3.64 -11.17
C GLY A 151 8.65 -2.64 -10.32
N PRO A 152 9.99 -2.63 -10.46
CA PRO A 152 10.87 -1.70 -9.76
C PRO A 152 10.63 -0.25 -10.18
N LYS A 153 10.83 0.70 -9.24
CA LYS A 153 10.66 2.14 -9.48
C LYS A 153 11.70 2.96 -8.75
N ILE A 154 12.07 4.07 -9.35
CA ILE A 154 12.86 5.10 -8.69
C ILE A 154 11.88 6.07 -8.01
N GLY A 155 12.01 6.21 -6.69
CA GLY A 155 11.34 7.23 -5.89
C GLY A 155 12.28 8.41 -5.67
N ARG A 156 11.72 9.63 -5.74
CA ARG A 156 12.43 10.91 -5.48
C ARG A 156 11.60 11.78 -4.54
N GLY A 157 12.18 12.88 -4.11
CA GLY A 157 11.57 13.80 -3.17
C GLY A 157 11.53 13.19 -1.77
N ARG A 158 10.38 13.07 -1.14
CA ARG A 158 10.21 12.31 0.12
C ARG A 158 10.16 10.78 -0.10
N GLY A 159 10.44 10.30 -1.33
CA GLY A 159 10.20 8.92 -1.74
C GLY A 159 8.80 8.71 -2.33
N ASP A 160 7.96 9.72 -2.34
CA ASP A 160 6.57 9.72 -2.79
C ASP A 160 6.41 9.99 -4.30
N GLN A 161 7.37 10.67 -4.91
CA GLN A 161 7.40 10.90 -6.36
C GLN A 161 7.96 9.68 -7.08
N CYS A 162 7.15 8.63 -7.20
CA CYS A 162 7.51 7.44 -7.97
C CYS A 162 7.40 7.72 -9.47
N GLY A 163 8.48 8.23 -10.05
CA GLY A 163 8.62 8.40 -11.49
C GLY A 163 8.99 7.08 -12.17
N PHE A 164 8.30 6.73 -13.27
CA PHE A 164 8.74 5.66 -14.16
C PHE A 164 9.91 6.18 -15.01
N ARG A 165 11.12 5.68 -14.78
CA ARG A 165 12.12 5.59 -15.84
C ARG A 165 12.21 4.12 -16.24
N GLN A 166 11.83 3.80 -17.47
CA GLN A 166 12.32 2.58 -18.10
C GLN A 166 13.86 2.63 -18.05
N PRO A 167 14.55 1.54 -17.68
CA PRO A 167 15.97 1.46 -17.90
C PRO A 167 16.21 1.79 -19.37
N ALA A 168 17.14 2.71 -19.63
CA ALA A 168 17.56 2.98 -21.00
C ALA A 168 17.95 1.64 -21.60
N ALA A 169 17.30 1.26 -22.71
CA ALA A 169 17.75 0.12 -23.51
C ALA A 169 19.20 0.42 -23.88
N ASP A 170 20.11 -0.42 -23.41
CA ASP A 170 21.51 -0.36 -23.82
C ASP A 170 21.54 -0.31 -25.34
N ARG A 171 22.05 0.80 -25.88
CA ARG A 171 22.44 0.87 -27.27
C ARG A 171 23.75 0.10 -27.37
N ALA A 172 23.67 -1.10 -27.93
CA ALA A 172 24.80 -1.82 -28.47
C ALA A 172 25.42 -1.04 -29.63
#